data_ea7fff5d85d634e3b0a77426569e678f
#
_entry.id   ea7fff5d85d634e3b0a77426569e678f
#
_cell.length_a   1.000
_cell.length_b   1.000
_cell.length_c   1.000
_cell.angle_alpha   90.00
_cell.angle_beta   90.00
_cell.angle_gamma   90.00
#
_symmetry.space_group_name_H-M   'P 1'
#
loop_
_entity.id
_entity.type
_entity.pdbx_description
1 polymer ?
#
loop_
_entity_poly.entity_id
_entity_poly.type
_entity_poly.pdbx_seq_one_letter_code
_entity_poly.pdbx_strand_id
1 'polypeptide(L)'
;MDKPKEIKPRLYLDIDGVIYGWYGGQWQVRPYTASLIMWAKEHFDVKWLSFNMREEMIAKVCYVDPIPRTDMNPSLGNATWEKLRGIEADGGLDGDWFIIEDTPPTAEAWEVLNEKGMLHKWILVPETGADVLLEVKIILEGWLAERKLRIPKFWQYADYRNKNLCLYDEWKGPEKYQCTDH
;
A
#
# COMPACT_ATOMS: atom_id res chain seq x y z
N MET A 1 36.53 9.56 -0.50
CA MET A 1 35.71 8.77 0.42
C MET A 1 34.29 8.89 -0.07
N ASP A 2 33.77 7.84 -0.67
CA ASP A 2 32.36 7.80 -1.09
C ASP A 2 31.50 7.82 0.17
N LYS A 3 30.51 8.71 0.18
CA LYS A 3 29.51 8.72 1.26
C LYS A 3 28.80 7.36 1.24
N PRO A 4 28.57 6.72 2.40
CA PRO A 4 27.79 5.50 2.43
C PRO A 4 26.45 5.76 1.75
N LYS A 5 26.08 4.91 0.81
CA LYS A 5 24.80 4.99 0.09
C LYS A 5 23.69 4.92 1.14
N GLU A 6 22.93 5.98 1.27
CA GLU A 6 21.79 6.02 2.19
C GLU A 6 20.80 4.91 1.79
N ILE A 7 20.51 4.03 2.72
CA ILE A 7 19.54 2.95 2.50
C ILE A 7 18.16 3.59 2.56
N LYS A 8 17.48 3.65 1.40
CA LYS A 8 16.11 4.13 1.32
C LYS A 8 15.14 3.14 1.95
N PRO A 9 14.09 3.61 2.63
CA PRO A 9 12.98 2.74 3.04
C PRO A 9 12.31 2.13 1.80
N ARG A 10 11.72 0.94 1.94
CA ARG A 10 11.01 0.27 0.85
C ARG A 10 9.56 0.73 0.79
N LEU A 11 9.03 0.92 -0.42
CA LEU A 11 7.64 1.23 -0.65
C LEU A 11 7.05 0.25 -1.66
N TYR A 12 6.11 -0.56 -1.20
CA TYR A 12 5.39 -1.49 -2.03
C TYR A 12 4.05 -0.90 -2.47
N LEU A 13 3.75 -1.02 -3.76
CA LEU A 13 2.53 -0.52 -4.37
C LEU A 13 1.71 -1.68 -4.93
N ASP A 14 0.48 -1.83 -4.47
CA ASP A 14 -0.49 -2.63 -5.21
C ASP A 14 -0.97 -1.89 -6.47
N ILE A 15 -1.51 -2.64 -7.42
CA ILE A 15 -1.99 -2.09 -8.68
C ILE A 15 -3.51 -1.94 -8.66
N ASP A 16 -4.23 -3.04 -8.53
CA ASP A 16 -5.69 -3.03 -8.60
C ASP A 16 -6.27 -2.37 -7.35
N GLY A 17 -7.28 -1.52 -7.52
CA GLY A 17 -7.88 -0.77 -6.43
C GLY A 17 -7.01 0.38 -5.89
N VAL A 18 -5.68 0.31 -6.02
CA VAL A 18 -4.75 1.35 -5.57
C VAL A 18 -4.36 2.29 -6.69
N ILE A 19 -3.68 1.79 -7.70
CA ILE A 19 -3.15 2.56 -8.84
C ILE A 19 -4.06 2.50 -10.06
N TYR A 20 -4.73 1.39 -10.26
CA TYR A 20 -5.64 1.16 -11.38
C TYR A 20 -6.98 0.64 -10.86
N GLY A 21 -8.07 1.23 -11.33
CA GLY A 21 -9.39 0.87 -10.86
C GLY A 21 -10.51 1.57 -11.62
N TRP A 22 -11.72 1.49 -11.08
CA TRP A 22 -12.92 2.12 -11.65
C TRP A 22 -13.07 3.55 -11.13
N TYR A 23 -12.56 4.53 -11.89
CA TYR A 23 -12.60 5.94 -11.54
C TYR A 23 -13.32 6.75 -12.62
N GLY A 24 -14.18 7.66 -12.21
CA GLY A 24 -14.89 8.52 -13.16
C GLY A 24 -15.75 7.78 -14.19
N GLY A 25 -16.26 6.59 -13.83
CA GLY A 25 -17.13 5.80 -14.71
C GLY A 25 -16.39 4.88 -15.70
N GLN A 26 -15.09 4.70 -15.57
CA GLN A 26 -14.29 3.82 -16.43
C GLN A 26 -13.09 3.23 -15.70
N TRP A 27 -12.55 2.13 -16.23
CA TRP A 27 -11.29 1.56 -15.78
C TRP A 27 -10.12 2.41 -16.26
N GLN A 28 -9.35 2.95 -15.33
CA GLN A 28 -8.22 3.82 -15.65
C GLN A 28 -7.19 3.88 -14.53
N VAL A 29 -6.05 4.46 -14.82
CA VAL A 29 -5.03 4.81 -13.82
C VAL A 29 -5.58 5.92 -12.93
N ARG A 30 -5.39 5.77 -11.61
CA ARG A 30 -5.85 6.75 -10.62
C ARG A 30 -5.14 8.09 -10.81
N PRO A 31 -5.85 9.21 -10.61
CA PRO A 31 -5.22 10.53 -10.58
C PRO A 31 -4.04 10.58 -9.61
N TYR A 32 -3.05 11.40 -9.91
CA TYR A 32 -1.81 11.59 -9.15
C TYR A 32 -0.84 10.40 -9.12
N THR A 33 -1.10 9.29 -9.82
CA THR A 33 -0.20 8.13 -9.89
C THR A 33 1.21 8.53 -10.34
N ALA A 34 1.34 9.27 -11.44
CA ALA A 34 2.64 9.71 -11.95
C ALA A 34 3.38 10.56 -10.90
N SER A 35 2.69 11.52 -10.29
CA SER A 35 3.25 12.40 -9.26
C SER A 35 3.73 11.61 -8.03
N LEU A 36 2.93 10.64 -7.55
CA LEU A 36 3.31 9.77 -6.45
C LEU A 36 4.54 8.94 -6.79
N ILE A 37 4.54 8.26 -7.95
CA ILE A 37 5.64 7.39 -8.36
C ILE A 37 6.95 8.17 -8.52
N MET A 38 6.93 9.30 -9.21
CA MET A 38 8.12 10.12 -9.42
C MET A 38 8.70 10.57 -8.08
N TRP A 39 7.88 11.12 -7.22
CA TRP A 39 8.29 11.55 -5.88
C TRP A 39 8.78 10.36 -5.02
N ALA A 40 8.05 9.24 -5.04
CA ALA A 40 8.41 8.07 -4.25
C ALA A 40 9.78 7.49 -4.66
N LYS A 41 10.12 7.44 -5.94
CA LYS A 41 11.44 6.97 -6.42
C LYS A 41 12.61 7.82 -5.92
N GLU A 42 12.38 9.08 -5.59
CA GLU A 42 13.42 9.93 -4.99
C GLU A 42 13.71 9.57 -3.53
N HIS A 43 12.69 9.11 -2.79
CA HIS A 43 12.73 8.93 -1.34
C HIS A 43 12.72 7.48 -0.88
N PHE A 44 12.22 6.57 -1.71
CA PHE A 44 12.02 5.16 -1.40
C PHE A 44 12.66 4.25 -2.46
N ASP A 45 12.93 3.00 -2.06
CA ASP A 45 13.09 1.87 -2.97
C ASP A 45 11.68 1.36 -3.31
N VAL A 46 11.15 1.77 -4.47
CA VAL A 46 9.76 1.52 -4.86
C VAL A 46 9.68 0.21 -5.64
N LYS A 47 8.72 -0.64 -5.29
CA LYS A 47 8.47 -1.93 -5.93
C LYS A 47 6.97 -2.18 -6.11
N TRP A 48 6.63 -2.84 -7.20
CA TRP A 48 5.30 -3.40 -7.37
C TRP A 48 5.12 -4.65 -6.50
N LEU A 49 4.00 -4.74 -5.82
CA LEU A 49 3.59 -5.89 -5.02
C LEU A 49 2.13 -6.20 -5.31
N SER A 50 1.86 -6.72 -6.50
CA SER A 50 0.53 -7.00 -7.03
C SER A 50 0.51 -8.33 -7.78
N PHE A 51 -0.63 -9.01 -7.80
CA PHE A 51 -0.83 -10.19 -8.64
C PHE A 51 -1.08 -9.82 -10.10
N ASN A 52 -1.49 -8.59 -10.35
CA ASN A 52 -1.80 -8.13 -11.70
C ASN A 52 -0.55 -7.62 -12.42
N MET A 53 -0.47 -7.88 -13.73
CA MET A 53 0.66 -7.53 -14.58
C MET A 53 0.33 -6.33 -15.48
N ARG A 54 0.05 -5.18 -14.86
CA ARG A 54 -0.30 -3.94 -15.58
C ARG A 54 0.80 -2.89 -15.53
N GLU A 55 1.94 -3.20 -14.95
CA GLU A 55 3.04 -2.27 -14.71
C GLU A 55 3.56 -1.59 -15.97
N GLU A 56 3.66 -2.31 -17.10
CA GLU A 56 4.07 -1.72 -18.38
C GLU A 56 3.06 -0.69 -18.90
N MET A 57 1.77 -1.00 -18.76
CA MET A 57 0.70 -0.07 -19.16
C MET A 57 0.74 1.18 -18.27
N ILE A 58 0.90 1.01 -16.96
CA ILE A 58 1.00 2.13 -16.01
C ILE A 58 2.22 2.99 -16.34
N ALA A 59 3.37 2.38 -16.57
CA ALA A 59 4.60 3.09 -16.94
C ALA A 59 4.41 3.94 -18.21
N LYS A 60 3.74 3.39 -19.23
CA LYS A 60 3.44 4.10 -20.48
C LYS A 60 2.44 5.26 -20.28
N VAL A 61 1.35 5.02 -19.54
CA VAL A 61 0.29 6.02 -19.30
C VAL A 61 0.80 7.16 -18.44
N CYS A 62 1.63 6.86 -17.46
CA CYS A 62 2.18 7.84 -16.53
C CYS A 62 3.48 8.48 -16.99
N TYR A 63 4.08 8.00 -18.09
CA TYR A 63 5.41 8.43 -18.57
C TYR A 63 6.49 8.34 -17.48
N VAL A 64 6.47 7.25 -16.72
CA VAL A 64 7.45 6.97 -15.65
C VAL A 64 8.35 5.79 -16.03
N ASP A 65 9.59 5.82 -15.53
CA ASP A 65 10.49 4.68 -15.71
C ASP A 65 9.93 3.43 -15.03
N PRO A 66 10.20 2.24 -15.58
CA PRO A 66 9.79 0.98 -14.98
C PRO A 66 10.17 0.86 -13.50
N ILE A 67 9.28 0.29 -12.74
CA ILE A 67 9.48 -0.05 -11.31
C ILE A 67 9.67 -1.56 -11.23
N PRO A 68 10.65 -2.07 -10.48
CA PRO A 68 10.83 -3.49 -10.29
C PRO A 68 9.64 -4.10 -9.56
N ARG A 69 9.41 -5.37 -9.79
CA ARG A 69 8.40 -6.17 -9.10
C ARG A 69 9.05 -6.99 -8.00
N THR A 70 8.35 -7.13 -6.89
CA THR A 70 8.69 -8.11 -5.86
C THR A 70 8.08 -9.46 -6.23
N ASP A 71 8.86 -10.51 -6.14
CA ASP A 71 8.38 -11.87 -6.39
C ASP A 71 7.35 -12.28 -5.32
N MET A 72 6.24 -12.82 -5.81
CA MET A 72 5.20 -13.43 -4.98
C MET A 72 4.88 -14.80 -5.53
N ASN A 73 4.53 -15.73 -4.64
CA ASN A 73 4.11 -17.06 -5.06
C ASN A 73 2.57 -17.13 -5.13
N PRO A 74 1.96 -17.03 -6.33
CA PRO A 74 0.52 -17.02 -6.48
C PRO A 74 -0.15 -18.35 -6.12
N SER A 75 0.60 -19.42 -5.88
CA SER A 75 0.06 -20.76 -5.61
C SER A 75 -0.48 -20.97 -4.19
N LEU A 76 -0.28 -20.02 -3.29
CA LEU A 76 -0.68 -20.16 -1.89
C LEU A 76 -2.07 -19.61 -1.57
N GLY A 77 -2.78 -19.11 -2.57
CA GLY A 77 -4.25 -18.92 -2.55
C GLY A 77 -4.78 -17.74 -1.74
N ASN A 78 -3.94 -17.01 -1.01
CA ASN A 78 -4.34 -15.84 -0.22
C ASN A 78 -3.47 -14.64 -0.54
N ALA A 79 -4.04 -13.71 -1.33
CA ALA A 79 -3.31 -12.57 -1.87
C ALA A 79 -2.60 -11.73 -0.80
N THR A 80 -3.26 -11.47 0.32
CA THR A 80 -2.72 -10.55 1.33
C THR A 80 -1.60 -11.21 2.16
N TRP A 81 -1.72 -12.51 2.44
CA TRP A 81 -0.68 -13.26 3.11
C TRP A 81 0.57 -13.37 2.23
N GLU A 82 0.38 -13.62 0.94
CA GLU A 82 1.47 -13.69 -0.03
C GLU A 82 2.20 -12.35 -0.18
N LYS A 83 1.50 -11.22 -0.10
CA LYS A 83 2.13 -9.91 -0.09
C LYS A 83 3.04 -9.74 1.12
N LEU A 84 2.61 -10.14 2.32
CA LEU A 84 3.45 -10.07 3.51
C LEU A 84 4.70 -10.96 3.37
N ARG A 85 4.55 -12.18 2.82
CA ARG A 85 5.69 -13.07 2.54
C ARG A 85 6.61 -12.51 1.46
N GLY A 86 6.07 -11.86 0.45
CA GLY A 86 6.84 -11.14 -0.57
C GLY A 86 7.72 -10.05 0.05
N ILE A 87 7.17 -9.27 0.97
CA ILE A 87 7.92 -8.25 1.73
C ILE A 87 9.01 -8.91 2.59
N GLU A 88 8.68 -10.02 3.25
CA GLU A 88 9.63 -10.77 4.09
C GLU A 88 10.81 -11.30 3.27
N ALA A 89 10.54 -11.89 2.11
CA ALA A 89 11.55 -12.41 1.20
C ALA A 89 12.42 -11.30 0.58
N ASP A 90 11.85 -10.12 0.36
CA ASP A 90 12.52 -8.96 -0.26
C ASP A 90 13.35 -8.11 0.73
N GLY A 91 13.76 -8.65 1.85
CA GLY A 91 14.64 -7.99 2.81
C GLY A 91 14.12 -7.97 4.24
N GLY A 92 13.16 -8.83 4.53
CA GLY A 92 12.63 -9.04 5.87
C GLY A 92 11.58 -7.98 6.29
N LEU A 93 10.89 -8.31 7.34
CA LEU A 93 9.90 -7.40 7.96
C LEU A 93 10.57 -6.38 8.88
N ASP A 94 11.82 -6.63 9.30
CA ASP A 94 12.56 -5.67 10.10
C ASP A 94 13.08 -4.52 9.22
N GLY A 95 12.93 -3.31 9.67
CA GLY A 95 13.34 -2.13 8.92
C GLY A 95 12.17 -1.27 8.43
N ASP A 96 12.52 -0.26 7.65
CA ASP A 96 11.56 0.73 7.16
C ASP A 96 10.97 0.27 5.82
N TRP A 97 9.71 -0.08 5.84
CA TRP A 97 8.93 -0.40 4.65
C TRP A 97 7.48 0.01 4.85
N PHE A 98 6.79 0.24 3.75
CA PHE A 98 5.34 0.50 3.69
C PHE A 98 4.73 -0.24 2.53
N ILE A 99 3.49 -0.63 2.66
CA ILE A 99 2.65 -1.08 1.54
C ILE A 99 1.44 -0.16 1.41
N ILE A 100 1.08 0.15 0.16
CA ILE A 100 -0.17 0.84 -0.17
C ILE A 100 -1.09 -0.19 -0.81
N GLU A 101 -2.23 -0.42 -0.18
CA GLU A 101 -3.11 -1.55 -0.45
C GLU A 101 -4.58 -1.11 -0.31
N ASP A 102 -5.48 -1.67 -1.09
CA ASP A 102 -6.93 -1.42 -0.97
C ASP A 102 -7.64 -2.48 -0.13
N THR A 103 -6.95 -3.56 0.20
CA THR A 103 -7.47 -4.68 0.97
C THR A 103 -6.77 -4.78 2.33
N PRO A 104 -7.51 -4.95 3.44
CA PRO A 104 -6.90 -5.17 4.76
C PRO A 104 -6.09 -6.47 4.80
N PRO A 105 -5.10 -6.57 5.69
CA PRO A 105 -4.37 -7.82 5.89
C PRO A 105 -5.32 -8.93 6.31
N THR A 106 -5.03 -10.17 5.90
CA THR A 106 -5.75 -11.36 6.40
C THR A 106 -5.53 -11.58 7.88
N ALA A 107 -6.27 -12.51 8.49
CA ALA A 107 -6.11 -12.87 9.90
C ALA A 107 -4.63 -13.17 10.23
N GLU A 108 -4.02 -14.02 9.43
CA GLU A 108 -2.64 -14.46 9.65
C GLU A 108 -1.65 -13.31 9.47
N ALA A 109 -1.82 -12.51 8.43
CA ALA A 109 -0.97 -11.35 8.19
C ALA A 109 -1.16 -10.29 9.27
N TRP A 110 -2.40 -10.09 9.71
CA TRP A 110 -2.72 -9.16 10.77
C TRP A 110 -2.07 -9.56 12.10
N GLU A 111 -2.14 -10.84 12.47
CA GLU A 111 -1.50 -11.36 13.70
C GLU A 111 0.00 -11.06 13.70
N VAL A 112 0.71 -11.40 12.61
CA VAL A 112 2.14 -11.14 12.48
C VAL A 112 2.45 -9.64 12.56
N LEU A 113 1.69 -8.80 11.87
CA LEU A 113 1.91 -7.35 11.88
C LEU A 113 1.61 -6.74 13.24
N ASN A 114 0.56 -7.23 13.92
CA ASN A 114 0.17 -6.78 15.25
C ASN A 114 1.19 -7.17 16.32
N GLU A 115 1.65 -8.41 16.33
CA GLU A 115 2.69 -8.89 17.26
C GLU A 115 3.99 -8.09 17.13
N LYS A 116 4.33 -7.69 15.89
CA LYS A 116 5.52 -6.89 15.61
C LYS A 116 5.29 -5.37 15.77
N GLY A 117 4.06 -4.92 16.09
CA GLY A 117 3.71 -3.49 16.16
C GLY A 117 3.80 -2.77 14.81
N MET A 118 3.58 -3.49 13.70
CA MET A 118 3.81 -3.01 12.33
C MET A 118 2.54 -2.74 11.52
N LEU A 119 1.36 -2.83 12.11
CA LEU A 119 0.08 -2.58 11.41
C LEU A 119 0.06 -1.23 10.69
N HIS A 120 0.68 -0.20 11.27
CA HIS A 120 0.77 1.14 10.67
C HIS A 120 1.54 1.18 9.35
N LYS A 121 2.33 0.16 9.01
CA LYS A 121 3.06 0.06 7.75
C LYS A 121 2.17 -0.40 6.59
N TRP A 122 1.01 -0.95 6.90
CA TRP A 122 -0.02 -1.32 5.93
C TRP A 122 -0.96 -0.14 5.72
N ILE A 123 -0.68 0.69 4.71
CA ILE A 123 -1.47 1.88 4.39
C ILE A 123 -2.65 1.45 3.53
N LEU A 124 -3.79 1.38 4.19
CA LEU A 124 -5.03 0.98 3.55
C LEU A 124 -5.66 2.18 2.84
N VAL A 125 -5.97 2.04 1.56
CA VAL A 125 -6.56 3.11 0.76
C VAL A 125 -7.95 2.73 0.25
N PRO A 126 -8.90 3.68 0.16
CA PRO A 126 -10.21 3.39 -0.40
C PRO A 126 -10.13 3.17 -1.92
N GLU A 127 -10.93 2.26 -2.45
CA GLU A 127 -11.05 2.02 -3.88
C GLU A 127 -11.50 3.27 -4.66
N THR A 128 -12.23 4.16 -4.01
CA THR A 128 -12.77 5.39 -4.61
C THR A 128 -12.11 6.64 -4.04
N GLY A 129 -12.12 7.70 -4.82
CA GLY A 129 -11.53 8.99 -4.42
C GLY A 129 -10.41 9.41 -5.36
N ALA A 130 -10.52 10.63 -5.89
CA ALA A 130 -9.54 11.17 -6.83
C ALA A 130 -8.22 11.54 -6.15
N ASP A 131 -8.29 12.03 -4.90
CA ASP A 131 -7.15 12.65 -4.20
C ASP A 131 -6.38 11.68 -3.29
N VAL A 132 -6.81 10.42 -3.25
CA VAL A 132 -6.27 9.38 -2.38
C VAL A 132 -4.74 9.28 -2.46
N LEU A 133 -4.16 9.26 -3.67
CA LEU A 133 -2.71 9.14 -3.83
C LEU A 133 -1.96 10.42 -3.45
N LEU A 134 -2.59 11.57 -3.55
CA LEU A 134 -2.03 12.82 -3.03
C LEU A 134 -1.92 12.78 -1.51
N GLU A 135 -2.93 12.25 -0.84
CA GLU A 135 -2.93 12.13 0.61
C GLU A 135 -1.93 11.06 1.10
N VAL A 136 -1.82 9.92 0.41
CA VAL A 136 -0.76 8.94 0.66
C VAL A 136 0.62 9.62 0.61
N LYS A 137 0.87 10.45 -0.39
CA LYS A 137 2.11 11.20 -0.49
C LYS A 137 2.34 12.08 0.74
N ILE A 138 1.33 12.83 1.18
CA ILE A 138 1.42 13.70 2.38
C ILE A 138 1.74 12.88 3.64
N ILE A 139 1.12 11.71 3.81
CA ILE A 139 1.39 10.81 4.92
C ILE A 139 2.85 10.35 4.94
N LEU A 140 3.36 9.93 3.78
CA LEU A 140 4.73 9.46 3.65
C LEU A 140 5.76 10.60 3.78
N GLU A 141 5.45 11.81 3.29
CA GLU A 141 6.26 13.01 3.53
C GLU A 141 6.37 13.33 5.03
N GLY A 142 5.26 13.26 5.75
CA GLY A 142 5.23 13.44 7.20
C GLY A 142 6.10 12.40 7.92
N TRP A 143 6.04 11.13 7.47
CA TRP A 143 6.89 10.09 8.03
C TRP A 143 8.38 10.36 7.75
N LEU A 144 8.74 10.74 6.54
CA LEU A 144 10.13 11.07 6.19
C LEU A 144 10.69 12.19 7.07
N ALA A 145 9.87 13.22 7.35
CA ALA A 145 10.27 14.37 8.15
C ALA A 145 10.44 14.03 9.65
N GLU A 146 9.49 13.27 10.20
CA GLU A 146 9.39 13.03 11.64
C GLU A 146 9.80 11.61 12.05
N ARG A 147 10.04 10.71 11.09
CA ARG A 147 10.19 9.26 11.30
C ARG A 147 9.01 8.66 12.06
N LYS A 148 7.85 9.30 11.97
CA LYS A 148 6.61 8.88 12.60
C LYS A 148 5.45 9.02 11.61
N LEU A 149 4.83 7.91 11.30
CA LEU A 149 3.67 7.90 10.41
C LEU A 149 2.47 8.49 11.13
N ARG A 150 1.94 9.59 10.59
CA ARG A 150 0.69 10.22 11.05
C ARG A 150 -0.38 9.96 10.00
N ILE A 151 -1.08 8.84 10.16
CA ILE A 151 -2.20 8.52 9.29
C ILE A 151 -3.39 9.38 9.70
N PRO A 152 -3.97 10.20 8.81
CA PRO A 152 -5.18 10.94 9.10
C PRO A 152 -6.32 10.00 9.53
N LYS A 153 -7.19 10.45 10.43
CA LYS A 153 -8.25 9.59 10.98
C LYS A 153 -9.13 8.93 9.91
N PHE A 154 -9.42 9.63 8.82
CA PHE A 154 -10.24 9.06 7.74
C PHE A 154 -9.55 7.91 6.99
N TRP A 155 -8.22 7.79 7.03
CA TRP A 155 -7.48 6.66 6.49
C TRP A 155 -7.49 5.44 7.41
N GLN A 156 -7.81 5.65 8.66
CA GLN A 156 -8.01 4.60 9.65
C GLN A 156 -9.39 3.95 9.52
N TYR A 157 -10.22 4.49 8.60
CA TYR A 157 -11.57 4.02 8.35
C TYR A 157 -11.68 3.52 6.92
N ALA A 158 -11.85 2.26 6.72
CA ALA A 158 -12.10 1.75 5.39
C ALA A 158 -13.01 0.51 5.45
N ASP A 159 -14.23 0.72 5.12
CA ASP A 159 -15.07 -0.32 4.54
C ASP A 159 -15.46 0.12 3.13
N TYR A 160 -14.78 -0.47 2.15
CA TYR A 160 -15.01 -0.13 0.75
C TYR A 160 -16.31 -0.67 0.21
N ARG A 161 -16.83 -1.74 0.80
CA ARG A 161 -17.96 -2.48 0.24
C ARG A 161 -19.28 -1.82 0.56
N ASN A 162 -19.42 -1.28 1.76
CA ASN A 162 -20.69 -0.78 2.27
C ASN A 162 -20.69 0.72 2.56
N LYS A 163 -19.63 1.48 2.24
CA LYS A 163 -19.49 2.90 2.62
C LYS A 163 -19.50 3.14 4.13
N ASN A 164 -19.37 2.11 4.92
CA ASN A 164 -19.23 2.20 6.35
C ASN A 164 -17.75 2.41 6.68
N LEU A 165 -17.49 3.34 7.56
CA LEU A 165 -16.14 3.67 7.98
C LEU A 165 -15.84 2.86 9.23
N CYS A 166 -14.88 1.94 9.17
CA CYS A 166 -14.36 1.25 10.34
C CYS A 166 -13.04 1.88 10.78
N LEU A 167 -12.91 2.16 12.06
CA LEU A 167 -11.65 2.67 12.62
C LEU A 167 -10.58 1.59 12.52
N TYR A 168 -9.51 1.90 11.83
CA TYR A 168 -8.36 1.00 11.70
C TYR A 168 -7.76 0.66 13.08
N ASP A 169 -7.75 1.63 14.00
CA ASP A 169 -7.29 1.43 15.39
C ASP A 169 -8.21 0.52 16.21
N GLU A 170 -9.48 0.39 15.81
CA GLU A 170 -10.45 -0.49 16.42
C GLU A 170 -10.55 -1.85 15.74
N TRP A 171 -9.87 -1.99 14.60
CA TRP A 171 -9.85 -3.24 13.86
C TRP A 171 -9.05 -4.29 14.63
N LYS A 172 -9.74 -5.28 15.15
CA LYS A 172 -9.16 -6.34 15.99
C LYS A 172 -9.00 -7.66 15.22
N GLY A 173 -8.92 -7.57 13.91
CA GLY A 173 -8.77 -8.72 13.02
C GLY A 173 -10.00 -8.99 12.15
N PRO A 174 -9.91 -9.93 11.22
CA PRO A 174 -10.91 -10.20 10.20
C PRO A 174 -12.31 -10.55 10.75
N GLU A 175 -12.38 -11.16 11.93
CA GLU A 175 -13.67 -11.55 12.55
C GLU A 175 -14.52 -10.35 12.95
N LYS A 176 -13.89 -9.19 13.18
CA LYS A 176 -14.57 -7.93 13.55
C LYS A 176 -14.73 -6.97 12.39
N TYR A 177 -14.15 -7.30 11.26
CA TYR A 177 -14.32 -6.57 10.00
C TYR A 177 -15.65 -6.92 9.31
N GLN A 178 -16.41 -7.85 9.87
CA GLN A 178 -17.80 -8.06 9.45
C GLN A 178 -18.61 -6.86 9.94
N CYS A 179 -18.59 -5.78 9.16
CA CYS A 179 -19.61 -4.75 9.29
C CYS A 179 -20.94 -5.45 9.13
N THR A 180 -21.69 -5.55 10.22
CA THR A 180 -23.04 -6.07 10.22
C THR A 180 -23.86 -5.24 9.24
N ASP A 181 -24.41 -5.89 8.23
CA ASP A 181 -25.40 -5.30 7.35
C ASP A 181 -26.52 -4.69 8.21
N HIS A 182 -26.62 -3.38 8.19
CA HIS A 182 -27.75 -2.61 8.70
C HIS A 182 -28.34 -1.79 7.59
#